data_9ef21ff42e04c56ddb7182e0fc31c133
#
_entry.id   9ef21ff42e04c56ddb7182e0fc31c133
#
_cell.length_a   1.000
_cell.length_b   1.000
_cell.length_c   1.000
_cell.angle_alpha   90.00
_cell.angle_beta   90.00
_cell.angle_gamma   90.00
#
_symmetry.space_group_name_H-M   'P 1'
#
loop_
_entity.id
_entity.type
_entity.pdbx_description
1 polymer ?
#
loop_
_entity_poly.entity_id
_entity_poly.type
_entity_poly.pdbx_seq_one_letter_code
_entity_poly.pdbx_strand_id
1 'polypeptide(L)' 'MAKKVYKNVSVHLSYYDFEGGFWGMTDKDGNQWLPLNLDDAWISQGNLDVVVSFAVDENIFSLVNWGTPVMISDIKHL' A
#
# COMPACT_ATOMS: atom_id res chain seq x y z
N MET A 1 7.06 -1.68 20.49
CA MET A 1 6.61 -1.80 19.58
C MET A 1 5.97 -0.81 18.97
N ALA A 2 6.39 -0.25 18.08
CA ALA A 2 5.76 0.82 17.47
C ALA A 2 4.83 0.35 16.40
N LYS A 3 3.63 0.85 16.46
CA LYS A 3 2.66 0.61 15.43
C LYS A 3 2.03 1.95 15.13
N LYS A 4 2.14 2.38 13.89
CA LYS A 4 1.64 3.68 13.50
C LYS A 4 0.48 3.52 12.55
N VAL A 5 -0.60 4.23 12.80
CA VAL A 5 -1.82 4.12 12.01
C VAL A 5 -2.03 5.41 11.22
N TYR A 6 -2.32 5.25 9.94
CA TYR A 6 -2.60 6.37 9.04
C TYR A 6 -4.03 6.21 8.55
N LYS A 7 -4.77 7.29 8.57
CA LYS A 7 -6.18 7.24 8.19
C LYS A 7 -6.48 8.12 6.99
N ASN A 8 -7.27 7.55 6.08
CA ASN A 8 -7.78 8.30 4.92
C ASN A 8 -6.70 9.01 4.11
N VAL A 9 -5.68 8.26 3.74
CA VAL A 9 -4.58 8.79 2.95
C VAL A 9 -4.86 8.58 1.47
N SER A 10 -4.77 9.64 0.69
CA SER A 10 -4.95 9.54 -0.76
C SER A 10 -3.65 9.01 -1.37
N VAL A 11 -3.73 7.93 -2.11
CA VAL A 11 -2.56 7.31 -2.73
C VAL A 11 -2.88 6.92 -4.16
N HIS A 12 -1.82 6.79 -4.95
CA HIS A 12 -1.92 6.24 -6.30
C HIS A 12 -1.45 4.78 -6.21
N LEU A 13 -2.32 3.87 -6.59
CA LEU A 13 -2.04 2.44 -6.57
C LEU A 13 -1.54 2.04 -7.96
N SER A 14 -0.35 1.46 -8.02
CA SER A 14 0.28 1.07 -9.29
C SER A 14 0.93 -0.29 -9.20
N TYR A 15 0.96 -0.97 -10.35
CA TYR A 15 1.67 -2.22 -10.47
C TYR A 15 3.10 -1.95 -10.92
N TYR A 16 4.06 -2.58 -10.26
CA TYR A 16 5.48 -2.46 -10.60
C TYR A 16 5.99 -3.82 -11.05
N ASP A 17 6.58 -3.85 -12.25
CA ASP A 17 7.00 -5.09 -12.87
C ASP A 17 8.48 -5.35 -12.64
N PHE A 18 8.87 -5.49 -11.38
CA PHE A 18 10.21 -5.94 -11.03
C PHE A 18 10.11 -6.66 -9.68
N GLU A 19 11.15 -7.36 -9.30
CA GLU A 19 11.17 -8.20 -8.10
C GLU A 19 9.97 -9.14 -8.03
N GLY A 20 9.62 -9.73 -9.18
CA GLY A 20 8.50 -10.67 -9.26
C GLY A 20 7.15 -10.03 -9.45
N GLY A 21 7.10 -8.72 -9.46
CA GLY A 21 5.84 -7.98 -9.63
C GLY A 21 5.14 -7.73 -8.31
N PHE A 22 4.69 -6.51 -8.09
CA PHE A 22 3.96 -6.16 -6.87
C PHE A 22 3.14 -4.89 -7.07
N TRP A 23 2.21 -4.66 -6.16
CA TRP A 23 1.42 -3.44 -6.16
C TRP A 23 1.95 -2.51 -5.07
N GLY A 24 2.12 -1.25 -5.41
CA GLY A 24 2.62 -0.25 -4.49
C GLY A 24 1.73 0.97 -4.45
N MET A 25 1.79 1.71 -3.35
CA MET A 25 1.02 2.92 -3.15
C MET A 25 1.97 4.08 -2.95
N THR A 26 1.72 5.20 -3.63
CA THR A 26 2.52 6.41 -3.45
C THR A 26 1.60 7.55 -3.07
N ASP A 27 1.88 8.24 -1.99
CA ASP A 27 1.04 9.37 -1.59
C ASP A 27 1.55 10.65 -2.24
N LYS A 28 0.84 11.76 -2.01
CA LYS A 28 1.17 13.02 -2.67
C LYS A 28 2.50 13.62 -2.22
N ASP A 29 3.02 13.17 -1.08
CA ASP A 29 4.31 13.63 -0.59
C ASP A 29 5.46 12.75 -1.07
N GLY A 30 5.15 11.76 -1.90
CA GLY A 30 6.17 10.87 -2.43
C GLY A 30 6.50 9.68 -1.55
N ASN A 31 5.80 9.51 -0.45
CA ASN A 31 6.03 8.34 0.40
C ASN A 31 5.53 7.09 -0.29
N GLN A 32 6.30 6.02 -0.18
CA GLN A 32 5.99 4.75 -0.83
C GLN A 32 5.55 3.74 0.22
N TRP A 33 4.39 3.13 0.00
CA TRP A 33 3.81 2.16 0.91
C TRP A 33 3.56 0.86 0.18
N LEU A 34 3.97 -0.25 0.77
CA LEU A 34 3.80 -1.58 0.17
C LEU A 34 2.68 -2.32 0.89
N PRO A 35 1.48 -2.42 0.28
CA PRO A 35 0.37 -3.12 0.94
C PRO A 35 0.60 -4.62 0.88
N LEU A 36 0.56 -5.28 2.02
CA LEU A 36 0.78 -6.72 2.10
C LEU A 36 -0.52 -7.51 1.95
N ASN A 37 -1.65 -6.84 2.12
CA ASN A 37 -2.96 -7.49 2.10
C ASN A 37 -3.95 -6.87 1.13
N LEU A 38 -3.47 -6.44 -0.03
CA LEU A 38 -4.35 -5.85 -1.02
C LEU A 38 -5.26 -6.93 -1.61
N ASP A 39 -6.57 -6.66 -1.58
CA ASP A 39 -7.57 -7.59 -2.04
C ASP A 39 -7.56 -7.70 -3.56
N ASP A 40 -7.82 -8.87 -4.10
CA ASP A 40 -7.89 -9.11 -5.55
C ASP A 40 -8.92 -8.21 -6.23
N ALA A 41 -9.97 -7.84 -5.54
CA ALA A 41 -10.98 -6.94 -6.09
C ALA A 41 -10.38 -5.60 -6.49
N TRP A 42 -9.33 -5.14 -5.78
CA TRP A 42 -8.66 -3.91 -6.11
C TRP A 42 -7.60 -4.13 -7.18
N ILE A 43 -6.90 -5.25 -7.11
CA ILE A 43 -5.88 -5.61 -8.09
C ILE A 43 -6.50 -5.67 -9.49
N SER A 44 -7.69 -6.22 -9.60
CA SER A 44 -8.34 -6.40 -10.89
C SER A 44 -8.75 -5.09 -11.56
N GLN A 45 -8.80 -4.01 -10.81
CA GLN A 45 -9.17 -2.71 -11.37
C GLN A 45 -7.98 -2.00 -12.01
N GLY A 46 -6.77 -2.49 -11.77
CA GLY A 46 -5.57 -1.87 -12.34
C GLY A 46 -5.11 -0.65 -11.56
N ASN A 47 -4.31 0.19 -12.21
CA ASN A 47 -3.78 1.39 -11.56
C ASN A 47 -4.89 2.39 -11.34
N LEU A 48 -5.00 2.92 -10.13
CA LEU A 48 -6.02 3.93 -9.84
C LEU A 48 -5.73 4.65 -8.53
N ASP A 49 -6.43 5.76 -8.33
CA ASP A 49 -6.30 6.55 -7.11
C ASP A 49 -7.31 6.07 -6.10
N VAL A 50 -6.88 5.86 -4.87
CA VAL A 50 -7.73 5.37 -3.80
C VAL A 50 -7.44 6.12 -2.51
N VAL A 51 -8.34 5.97 -1.55
CA VAL A 51 -8.14 6.48 -0.20
C VAL A 51 -8.01 5.28 0.71
N VAL A 52 -6.92 5.20 1.46
CA VAL A 52 -6.63 4.03 2.29
C VAL A 52 -6.37 4.43 3.73
N SER A 53 -6.68 3.50 4.62
CA SER A 53 -6.24 3.57 6.01
C SER A 53 -5.40 2.32 6.25
N PHE A 54 -4.28 2.48 6.92
CA PHE A 54 -3.36 1.35 7.08
C PHE A 54 -2.49 1.52 8.31
N ALA A 55 -1.83 0.45 8.71
CA ALA A 55 -0.93 0.46 9.84
C ALA A 55 0.47 0.04 9.41
N VAL A 56 1.46 0.70 9.99
CA VAL A 56 2.86 0.34 9.83
C VAL A 56 3.28 -0.33 11.14
N ASP A 57 3.79 -1.53 11.05
CA ASP A 57 4.22 -2.29 12.23
C ASP A 57 5.65 -2.73 11.99
N GLU A 58 6.53 -2.43 12.92
CA GLU A 58 7.95 -2.77 12.79
C GLU A 58 8.19 -4.27 12.67
N ASN A 59 7.23 -5.06 13.11
CA ASN A 59 7.35 -6.51 13.04
C ASN A 59 6.91 -7.09 11.71
N ILE A 60 6.45 -6.25 10.81
CA ILE A 60 6.04 -6.67 9.47
C ILE A 60 7.21 -6.44 8.52
N PHE A 61 7.48 -7.41 7.67
CA PHE A 61 8.47 -7.20 6.63
C PHE A 61 8.05 -7.89 5.34
N SER A 62 8.69 -7.53 4.26
CA SER A 62 8.40 -8.08 2.94
C SER A 62 9.68 -8.51 2.26
N LEU A 63 9.57 -9.48 1.37
CA LEU A 63 10.69 -9.89 0.53
C LEU A 63 10.93 -8.89 -0.59
N VAL A 64 9.93 -8.04 -0.88
CA VAL A 64 10.07 -6.99 -1.88
C VAL A 64 10.74 -5.79 -1.23
N ASN A 65 11.84 -5.34 -1.82
CA ASN A 65 12.58 -4.21 -1.26
C ASN A 65 12.13 -2.91 -1.90
N TRP A 66 10.91 -2.48 -1.57
CA TRP A 66 10.32 -1.26 -2.10
C TRP A 66 9.32 -0.72 -1.08
N GLY A 67 9.56 0.50 -0.63
CA GLY A 67 8.62 1.17 0.25
C GLY A 67 8.52 0.55 1.63
N THR A 68 7.56 1.02 2.39
CA THR A 68 7.31 0.55 3.76
C THR A 68 6.15 -0.44 3.76
N PRO A 69 6.35 -1.67 4.25
CA PRO A 69 5.26 -2.65 4.31
C PRO A 69 4.15 -2.18 5.25
N VAL A 70 2.91 -2.31 4.82
CA VAL A 70 1.76 -1.87 5.60
C VAL A 70 0.63 -2.88 5.49
N MET A 71 -0.27 -2.83 6.48
CA MET A 71 -1.49 -3.62 6.46
C MET A 71 -2.67 -2.68 6.32
N ILE A 72 -3.44 -2.86 5.25
CA ILE A 72 -4.60 -2.03 4.97
C ILE A 72 -5.76 -2.44 5.86
N SER A 73 -6.42 -1.47 6.48
CA SER A 73 -7.62 -1.70 7.26
C SER A 73 -8.88 -1.20 6.55
N ASP A 74 -8.72 -0.28 5.61
CA ASP A 74 -9.84 0.23 4.83
C ASP A 74 -9.34 0.81 3.52
N ILE A 75 -10.09 0.62 2.45
CA ILE A 75 -9.74 1.15 1.14
C ILE A 75 -11.00 1.46 0.37
N LYS A 76 -11.02 2.59 -0.31
CA LYS A 76 -12.17 2.99 -1.10
C LYS A 76 -11.71 3.86 -2.25
N HIS A 77 -12.55 4.01 -3.25
CA HIS A 77 -12.25 4.85 -4.40
C HIS A 77 -12.15 6.31 -3.98
N LEU A 78 -11.25 7.03 -4.63
CA LEU A 78 -11.10 8.45 -4.38
C LEU A 78 -12.30 9.21 -4.92
#